data_f0c16e80caa4bc7cebf462bf7cb5bc8e
#
_entry.id   f0c16e80caa4bc7cebf462bf7cb5bc8e
#
_cell.length_a   1.000
_cell.length_b   1.000
_cell.length_c   1.000
_cell.angle_alpha   90.00
_cell.angle_beta   90.00
_cell.angle_gamma   90.00
#
_symmetry.space_group_name_H-M   'P 1'
#
loop_
_entity.id
_entity.type
_entity.pdbx_description
1 polymer ?
#
loop_
_entity_poly.entity_id
_entity_poly.type
_entity_poly.pdbx_seq_one_letter_code
_entity_poly.pdbx_strand_id
1 'polypeptide(L)'
;HPVGLYVLFFVEMWERFSYYGMRAILTLYLAAPIILGDPQSGFGWTNGETLSFYGTYTMFVYLTSIPGGWIADKFIGQKKAVMLGGILLCIGHSILAVDTQWAFFAGLIFIVTGVGFLKPNISTMVGGLYQKGDDRRDKGFYVFYIGINLGAFLGALIVGAVAAEYGWHYGF
;
A
#
# COMPACT_ATOMS: atom_id res chain seq x y z
N HIS A 1 -9.20 -24.28 -7.31
CA HIS A 1 -8.86 -23.46 -6.14
C HIS A 1 -10.10 -22.95 -5.42
N PRO A 2 -10.04 -22.71 -4.10
CA PRO A 2 -11.16 -22.13 -3.34
C PRO A 2 -11.50 -20.72 -3.87
N VAL A 3 -12.81 -20.36 -3.85
CA VAL A 3 -13.25 -19.01 -4.26
C VAL A 3 -12.56 -17.91 -3.45
N GLY A 4 -12.29 -18.17 -2.17
CA GLY A 4 -11.55 -17.25 -1.30
C GLY A 4 -10.18 -16.82 -1.84
N LEU A 5 -9.49 -17.66 -2.60
CA LEU A 5 -8.21 -17.33 -3.23
C LEU A 5 -8.35 -16.13 -4.19
N TYR A 6 -9.38 -16.12 -5.02
CA TYR A 6 -9.60 -15.04 -5.99
C TYR A 6 -9.95 -13.72 -5.29
N VAL A 7 -10.72 -13.79 -4.20
CA VAL A 7 -11.00 -12.61 -3.38
C VAL A 7 -9.70 -12.04 -2.79
N LEU A 8 -8.87 -12.89 -2.17
CA LEU A 8 -7.59 -12.47 -1.60
C LEU A 8 -6.59 -12.00 -2.68
N PHE A 9 -6.60 -12.63 -3.86
CA PHE A 9 -5.84 -12.17 -5.03
C PHE A 9 -6.20 -10.72 -5.39
N PHE A 10 -7.48 -10.39 -5.55
CA PHE A 10 -7.90 -9.03 -5.90
C PHE A 10 -7.63 -8.03 -4.77
N VAL A 11 -7.84 -8.40 -3.51
CA VAL A 11 -7.53 -7.53 -2.37
C VAL A 11 -6.04 -7.18 -2.35
N GLU A 12 -5.17 -8.18 -2.48
CA GLU A 12 -3.72 -7.96 -2.52
C GLU A 12 -3.30 -7.18 -3.77
N MET A 13 -3.84 -7.53 -4.94
CA MET A 13 -3.53 -6.84 -6.19
C MET A 13 -3.83 -5.33 -6.09
N TRP A 14 -5.00 -4.96 -5.56
CA TRP A 14 -5.38 -3.55 -5.40
C TRP A 14 -4.56 -2.85 -4.31
N GLU A 15 -4.24 -3.54 -3.21
CA GLU A 15 -3.35 -3.00 -2.19
C GLU A 15 -1.95 -2.74 -2.78
N ARG A 16 -1.39 -3.70 -3.53
CA ARG A 16 -0.11 -3.52 -4.21
C ARG A 16 -0.16 -2.41 -5.27
N PHE A 17 -1.25 -2.32 -6.01
CA PHE A 17 -1.47 -1.23 -6.97
C PHE A 17 -1.37 0.13 -6.27
N SER A 18 -2.13 0.35 -5.20
CA SER A 18 -2.15 1.62 -4.50
C SER A 18 -0.80 1.92 -3.82
N TYR A 19 -0.23 0.94 -3.13
CA TYR A 19 1.03 1.10 -2.41
C TYR A 19 2.23 1.37 -3.33
N TYR A 20 2.42 0.56 -4.37
CA TYR A 20 3.53 0.75 -5.31
C TYR A 20 3.31 1.94 -6.25
N GLY A 21 2.06 2.24 -6.60
CA GLY A 21 1.71 3.45 -7.35
C GLY A 21 2.08 4.70 -6.58
N MET A 22 1.59 4.85 -5.37
CA MET A 22 1.94 5.96 -4.48
C MET A 22 3.45 6.05 -4.27
N ARG A 23 4.11 4.93 -4.02
CA ARG A 23 5.55 4.85 -3.79
C ARG A 23 6.39 5.31 -4.99
N ALA A 24 5.91 5.04 -6.22
CA ALA A 24 6.59 5.45 -7.44
C ALA A 24 6.67 6.97 -7.59
N ILE A 25 5.66 7.70 -7.12
CA ILE A 25 5.61 9.16 -7.22
C ILE A 25 6.05 9.88 -5.95
N LEU A 26 6.14 9.19 -4.81
CA LEU A 26 6.43 9.78 -3.50
C LEU A 26 7.75 10.58 -3.49
N THR A 27 8.84 9.99 -3.97
CA THR A 27 10.15 10.66 -4.00
C THR A 27 10.19 11.81 -4.99
N LEU A 28 9.47 11.68 -6.10
CA LEU A 28 9.36 12.75 -7.11
C LEU A 28 8.60 13.93 -6.54
N TYR A 29 7.49 13.69 -5.85
CA TYR A 29 6.71 14.75 -5.19
C TYR A 29 7.51 15.49 -4.12
N LEU A 30 8.24 14.76 -3.25
CA LEU A 30 9.04 15.39 -2.20
C LEU A 30 10.17 16.25 -2.76
N ALA A 31 10.78 15.85 -3.86
CA ALA A 31 11.87 16.57 -4.50
C ALA A 31 11.39 17.66 -5.48
N ALA A 32 10.14 17.61 -5.95
CA ALA A 32 9.61 18.60 -6.88
C ALA A 32 9.64 20.02 -6.28
N PRO A 33 9.96 21.05 -7.09
CA PRO A 33 10.04 22.42 -6.60
C PRO A 33 8.68 22.93 -6.09
N ILE A 34 8.73 23.88 -5.16
CA ILE A 34 7.53 24.56 -4.67
C ILE A 34 7.14 25.64 -5.69
N ILE A 35 5.98 25.46 -6.34
CA ILE A 35 5.43 26.39 -7.32
C ILE A 35 3.97 26.65 -6.97
N LEU A 36 3.66 27.85 -6.47
CA LEU A 36 2.30 28.19 -6.04
C LEU A 36 1.30 28.08 -7.19
N GLY A 37 0.24 27.31 -6.97
CA GLY A 37 -0.84 27.10 -7.93
C GLY A 37 -0.55 26.09 -9.04
N ASP A 38 0.61 25.42 -9.01
CA ASP A 38 0.95 24.37 -9.96
C ASP A 38 0.59 22.99 -9.39
N PRO A 39 -0.21 22.16 -10.09
CA PRO A 39 -0.50 20.78 -9.68
C PRO A 39 0.74 19.89 -9.57
N GLN A 40 1.86 20.29 -10.16
CA GLN A 40 3.16 19.62 -10.07
C GLN A 40 4.05 20.17 -8.95
N SER A 41 3.55 21.08 -8.13
CA SER A 41 4.27 21.61 -6.97
C SER A 41 4.51 20.52 -5.94
N GLY A 42 5.72 20.49 -5.37
CA GLY A 42 6.10 19.53 -4.35
C GLY A 42 6.65 20.22 -3.10
N PHE A 43 7.47 19.49 -2.33
CA PHE A 43 8.07 20.01 -1.10
C PHE A 43 9.40 20.74 -1.29
N GLY A 44 10.03 20.61 -2.46
CA GLY A 44 11.35 21.20 -2.73
C GLY A 44 12.50 20.64 -1.89
N TRP A 45 12.35 19.40 -1.39
CA TRP A 45 13.37 18.77 -0.56
C TRP A 45 14.61 18.38 -1.39
N THR A 46 15.74 18.40 -0.74
CA THR A 46 16.98 17.86 -1.30
C THR A 46 16.89 16.34 -1.49
N ASN A 47 17.71 15.79 -2.37
CA ASN A 47 17.77 14.34 -2.56
C ASN A 47 18.09 13.58 -1.25
N GLY A 48 18.94 14.15 -0.38
CA GLY A 48 19.28 13.55 0.90
C GLY A 48 18.09 13.47 1.85
N GLU A 49 17.33 14.56 1.99
CA GLU A 49 16.11 14.61 2.81
C GLU A 49 15.04 13.65 2.28
N THR A 50 14.81 13.68 0.97
CA THR A 50 13.84 12.80 0.29
C THR A 50 14.16 11.32 0.51
N LEU A 51 15.40 10.90 0.31
CA LEU A 51 15.82 9.52 0.48
C LEU A 51 15.78 9.09 1.96
N SER A 52 16.15 9.97 2.88
CA SER A 52 16.08 9.72 4.33
C SER A 52 14.63 9.52 4.78
N PHE A 53 13.73 10.39 4.34
CA PHE A 53 12.30 10.24 4.63
C PHE A 53 11.71 8.97 4.02
N TYR A 54 12.02 8.69 2.75
CA TYR A 54 11.56 7.48 2.07
C TYR A 54 12.03 6.20 2.77
N GLY A 55 13.29 6.16 3.21
CA GLY A 55 13.84 5.04 3.98
C GLY A 55 13.12 4.86 5.32
N THR A 56 12.90 5.97 6.05
CA THR A 56 12.18 5.97 7.32
C THR A 56 10.72 5.51 7.13
N TYR A 57 10.03 6.05 6.15
CA TYR A 57 8.67 5.64 5.79
C TYR A 57 8.59 4.13 5.50
N THR A 58 9.49 3.64 4.64
CA THR A 58 9.54 2.21 4.28
C THR A 58 9.83 1.33 5.51
N MET A 59 10.73 1.76 6.39
CA MET A 59 11.01 1.07 7.65
C MET A 59 9.75 0.93 8.51
N PHE A 60 8.97 2.01 8.66
CA PHE A 60 7.73 1.96 9.44
C PHE A 60 6.67 1.06 8.81
N VAL A 61 6.55 1.00 7.47
CA VAL A 61 5.65 0.07 6.78
C VAL A 61 5.93 -1.39 7.15
N TYR A 62 7.21 -1.77 7.25
CA TYR A 62 7.56 -3.12 7.68
C TYR A 62 7.43 -3.32 9.18
N LEU A 63 7.83 -2.34 9.98
CA LEU A 63 7.79 -2.42 11.44
C LEU A 63 6.36 -2.56 11.97
N THR A 64 5.40 -1.83 11.40
CA THR A 64 3.98 -1.90 11.80
C THR A 64 3.32 -3.24 11.48
N SER A 65 3.90 -4.04 10.58
CA SER A 65 3.42 -5.40 10.30
C SER A 65 3.57 -6.34 11.50
N ILE A 66 4.53 -6.09 12.40
CA ILE A 66 4.74 -6.88 13.61
C ILE A 66 3.56 -6.73 14.59
N PRO A 67 3.25 -5.51 15.09
CA PRO A 67 2.08 -5.32 15.95
C PRO A 67 0.76 -5.60 15.23
N GLY A 68 0.65 -5.33 13.93
CA GLY A 68 -0.56 -5.61 13.15
C GLY A 68 -0.89 -7.11 13.10
N GLY A 69 0.10 -7.97 12.87
CA GLY A 69 -0.05 -9.43 12.94
C GLY A 69 -0.38 -9.89 14.36
N TRP A 70 0.34 -9.41 15.36
CA TRP A 70 0.12 -9.78 16.76
C TRP A 70 -1.29 -9.40 17.27
N ILE A 71 -1.79 -8.19 16.91
CA ILE A 71 -3.15 -7.76 17.26
C ILE A 71 -4.20 -8.66 16.57
N ALA A 72 -3.95 -9.01 15.30
CA ALA A 72 -4.83 -9.90 14.57
C ALA A 72 -4.92 -11.29 15.23
N ASP A 73 -3.78 -11.88 15.57
CA ASP A 73 -3.73 -13.22 16.15
C ASP A 73 -4.36 -13.28 17.55
N LYS A 74 -4.20 -12.21 18.35
CA LYS A 74 -4.60 -12.22 19.76
C LYS A 74 -6.00 -11.68 20.03
N PHE A 75 -6.48 -10.70 19.25
CA PHE A 75 -7.68 -9.93 19.60
C PHE A 75 -8.79 -9.93 18.55
N ILE A 76 -8.49 -9.66 17.28
CA ILE A 76 -9.52 -9.35 16.28
C ILE A 76 -9.71 -10.43 15.22
N GLY A 77 -8.74 -11.31 15.03
CA GLY A 77 -8.71 -12.30 13.95
C GLY A 77 -8.27 -11.71 12.59
N GLN A 78 -7.69 -12.56 11.76
CA GLN A 78 -7.06 -12.17 10.48
C GLN A 78 -8.04 -11.49 9.51
N LYS A 79 -9.28 -12.00 9.39
CA LYS A 79 -10.29 -11.43 8.49
C LYS A 79 -10.62 -9.98 8.84
N LYS A 80 -10.84 -9.69 10.13
CA LYS A 80 -11.14 -8.32 10.59
C LYS A 80 -9.93 -7.42 10.46
N ALA A 81 -8.72 -7.94 10.69
CA ALA A 81 -7.48 -7.19 10.52
C ALA A 81 -7.26 -6.78 9.05
N VAL A 82 -7.50 -7.67 8.09
CA VAL A 82 -7.42 -7.36 6.66
C VAL A 82 -8.47 -6.31 6.27
N MET A 83 -9.71 -6.43 6.76
CA MET A 83 -10.76 -5.43 6.51
C MET A 83 -10.40 -4.07 7.09
N LEU A 84 -9.91 -4.02 8.34
CA LEU A 84 -9.46 -2.79 9.00
C LEU A 84 -8.30 -2.16 8.21
N GLY A 85 -7.33 -2.97 7.82
CA GLY A 85 -6.21 -2.52 6.98
C GLY A 85 -6.67 -1.90 5.67
N GLY A 86 -7.60 -2.55 4.97
CA GLY A 86 -8.19 -2.02 3.73
C GLY A 86 -8.92 -0.68 3.93
N ILE A 87 -9.72 -0.55 4.99
CA ILE A 87 -10.40 0.72 5.33
C ILE A 87 -9.39 1.83 5.60
N LEU A 88 -8.36 1.55 6.39
CA LEU A 88 -7.31 2.54 6.70
C LEU A 88 -6.55 2.98 5.44
N LEU A 89 -6.31 2.06 4.50
CA LEU A 89 -5.70 2.37 3.20
C LEU A 89 -6.61 3.31 2.38
N CYS A 90 -7.90 3.00 2.28
CA CYS A 90 -8.86 3.87 1.58
C CYS A 90 -8.89 5.27 2.19
N ILE A 91 -8.95 5.39 3.52
CA ILE A 91 -8.91 6.67 4.23
C ILE A 91 -7.58 7.38 3.93
N GLY A 92 -6.45 6.68 4.03
CA GLY A 92 -5.12 7.24 3.79
C GLY A 92 -4.98 7.84 2.39
N HIS A 93 -5.35 7.11 1.34
CA HIS A 93 -5.33 7.63 -0.04
C HIS A 93 -6.32 8.77 -0.25
N SER A 94 -7.51 8.71 0.34
CA SER A 94 -8.48 9.81 0.26
C SER A 94 -7.94 11.09 0.91
N ILE A 95 -7.19 10.98 2.00
CA ILE A 95 -6.54 12.12 2.66
C ILE A 95 -5.39 12.65 1.81
N LEU A 96 -4.58 11.78 1.18
CA LEU A 96 -3.49 12.19 0.28
C LEU A 96 -3.96 12.98 -0.94
N ALA A 97 -5.22 12.76 -1.38
CA ALA A 97 -5.82 13.52 -2.47
C ALA A 97 -6.07 15.00 -2.10
N VAL A 98 -5.98 15.37 -0.82
CA VAL A 98 -6.12 16.75 -0.35
C VAL A 98 -4.76 17.44 -0.40
N ASP A 99 -4.67 18.52 -1.20
CA ASP A 99 -3.43 19.29 -1.39
C ASP A 99 -3.13 20.16 -0.15
N THR A 100 -2.70 19.52 0.93
CA THR A 100 -2.17 20.18 2.12
C THR A 100 -1.07 19.36 2.76
N GLN A 101 -0.07 20.05 3.32
CA GLN A 101 1.06 19.38 3.98
C GLN A 101 0.60 18.45 5.13
N TRP A 102 -0.36 18.86 5.94
CA TRP A 102 -0.88 18.05 7.03
C TRP A 102 -1.61 16.81 6.54
N ALA A 103 -2.41 16.94 5.47
CA ALA A 103 -3.10 15.80 4.86
C ALA A 103 -2.08 14.78 4.31
N PHE A 104 -1.01 15.25 3.70
CA PHE A 104 0.04 14.36 3.20
C PHE A 104 0.63 13.47 4.31
N PHE A 105 1.10 14.05 5.41
CA PHE A 105 1.65 13.25 6.51
C PHE A 105 0.60 12.38 7.20
N ALA A 106 -0.60 12.90 7.42
CA ALA A 106 -1.70 12.12 7.99
C ALA A 106 -2.06 10.92 7.10
N GLY A 107 -2.19 11.13 5.79
CA GLY A 107 -2.45 10.06 4.82
C GLY A 107 -1.40 8.95 4.86
N LEU A 108 -0.11 9.31 4.91
CA LEU A 108 0.98 8.34 5.04
C LEU A 108 0.90 7.53 6.34
N ILE A 109 0.52 8.12 7.47
CA ILE A 109 0.34 7.40 8.75
C ILE A 109 -0.78 6.37 8.62
N PHE A 110 -1.92 6.74 8.01
CA PHE A 110 -3.02 5.82 7.76
C PHE A 110 -2.59 4.66 6.84
N ILE A 111 -1.82 4.94 5.79
CA ILE A 111 -1.31 3.92 4.87
C ILE A 111 -0.35 2.96 5.58
N VAL A 112 0.63 3.48 6.35
CA VAL A 112 1.57 2.66 7.13
C VAL A 112 0.81 1.73 8.08
N THR A 113 -0.17 2.25 8.79
CA THR A 113 -0.99 1.47 9.73
C THR A 113 -1.84 0.44 8.98
N GLY A 114 -2.46 0.84 7.86
CA GLY A 114 -3.29 -0.03 7.02
C GLY A 114 -2.51 -1.21 6.44
N VAL A 115 -1.34 -0.96 5.87
CA VAL A 115 -0.44 -2.01 5.36
C VAL A 115 0.01 -2.92 6.50
N GLY A 116 0.29 -2.37 7.67
CA GLY A 116 0.68 -3.12 8.87
C GLY A 116 -0.37 -4.14 9.29
N PHE A 117 -1.66 -3.81 9.21
CA PHE A 117 -2.74 -4.75 9.48
C PHE A 117 -3.01 -5.71 8.32
N LEU A 118 -2.94 -5.27 7.08
CA LEU A 118 -3.33 -6.07 5.93
C LEU A 118 -2.25 -7.11 5.57
N LYS A 119 -1.02 -6.67 5.38
CA LYS A 119 0.07 -7.45 4.78
C LYS A 119 0.38 -8.78 5.50
N PRO A 120 0.59 -8.85 6.82
CA PRO A 120 0.90 -10.11 7.49
C PRO A 120 -0.30 -11.07 7.48
N ASN A 121 -1.50 -10.54 7.56
CA ASN A 121 -2.72 -11.32 7.75
C ASN A 121 -3.26 -11.92 6.45
N ILE A 122 -3.16 -11.20 5.32
CA ILE A 122 -3.67 -11.70 4.04
C ILE A 122 -2.91 -12.94 3.56
N SER A 123 -1.58 -12.96 3.71
CA SER A 123 -0.76 -14.11 3.35
C SER A 123 -1.08 -15.34 4.21
N THR A 124 -1.34 -15.14 5.50
CA THR A 124 -1.77 -16.19 6.43
C THR A 124 -3.13 -16.74 6.03
N MET A 125 -4.06 -15.87 5.62
CA MET A 125 -5.38 -16.28 5.12
C MET A 125 -5.28 -17.13 3.86
N VAL A 126 -4.39 -16.81 2.91
CA VAL A 126 -4.15 -17.66 1.72
C VAL A 126 -3.71 -19.04 2.13
N GLY A 127 -2.76 -19.14 3.06
CA GLY A 127 -2.30 -20.43 3.59
C GLY A 127 -3.42 -21.22 4.27
N GLY A 128 -4.34 -20.55 4.97
CA GLY A 128 -5.48 -21.14 5.65
C GLY A 128 -6.61 -21.65 4.75
N LEU A 129 -6.59 -21.31 3.45
CA LEU A 129 -7.56 -21.84 2.47
C LEU A 129 -7.32 -23.31 2.10
N TYR A 130 -6.16 -23.85 2.43
CA TYR A 130 -5.74 -25.19 2.06
C TYR A 130 -5.48 -26.05 3.30
N GLN A 131 -5.86 -27.31 3.23
CA GLN A 131 -5.53 -28.28 4.29
C GLN A 131 -4.02 -28.60 4.28
N LYS A 132 -3.51 -29.08 5.41
CA LYS A 132 -2.13 -29.56 5.50
C LYS A 132 -1.94 -30.74 4.54
N GLY A 133 -0.95 -30.64 3.64
CA GLY A 133 -0.66 -31.67 2.63
C GLY A 133 -1.45 -31.54 1.33
N ASP A 134 -2.23 -30.47 1.12
CA ASP A 134 -2.89 -30.21 -0.16
C ASP A 134 -1.87 -29.67 -1.18
N ASP A 135 -1.59 -30.46 -2.23
CA ASP A 135 -0.64 -30.10 -3.31
C ASP A 135 -1.03 -28.84 -4.08
N ARG A 136 -2.28 -28.40 -3.97
CA ARG A 136 -2.75 -27.17 -4.60
C ARG A 136 -2.35 -25.91 -3.84
N ARG A 137 -1.86 -26.03 -2.61
CA ARG A 137 -1.47 -24.89 -1.77
C ARG A 137 -0.39 -24.05 -2.43
N ASP A 138 0.66 -24.67 -2.92
CA ASP A 138 1.77 -23.96 -3.58
C ASP A 138 1.29 -23.26 -4.87
N LYS A 139 0.47 -23.94 -5.67
CA LYS A 139 -0.18 -23.31 -6.84
C LYS A 139 -1.06 -22.13 -6.47
N GLY A 140 -1.76 -22.19 -5.32
CA GLY A 140 -2.53 -21.08 -4.79
C GLY A 140 -1.66 -19.86 -4.45
N PHE A 141 -0.50 -20.09 -3.83
CA PHE A 141 0.46 -19.02 -3.60
C PHE A 141 1.03 -18.44 -4.91
N TYR A 142 1.27 -19.24 -5.95
CA TYR A 142 1.68 -18.70 -7.26
C TYR A 142 0.62 -17.75 -7.83
N VAL A 143 -0.66 -18.12 -7.77
CA VAL A 143 -1.75 -17.24 -8.22
C VAL A 143 -1.75 -15.94 -7.41
N PHE A 144 -1.62 -16.04 -6.09
CA PHE A 144 -1.55 -14.87 -5.21
C PHE A 144 -0.36 -13.94 -5.54
N TYR A 145 0.83 -14.50 -5.79
CA TYR A 145 2.02 -13.74 -6.20
C TYR A 145 1.87 -13.07 -7.57
N ILE A 146 1.13 -13.67 -8.51
CA ILE A 146 0.79 -13.00 -9.77
C ILE A 146 0.01 -11.71 -9.48
N GLY A 147 -0.94 -11.74 -8.55
CA GLY A 147 -1.68 -10.54 -8.12
C GLY A 147 -0.77 -9.44 -7.57
N ILE A 148 0.19 -9.80 -6.71
CA ILE A 148 1.19 -8.88 -6.17
C ILE A 148 1.96 -8.17 -7.29
N ASN A 149 2.51 -8.92 -8.23
CA ASN A 149 3.33 -8.37 -9.32
C ASN A 149 2.50 -7.57 -10.31
N LEU A 150 1.29 -8.03 -10.63
CA LEU A 150 0.38 -7.32 -11.52
C LEU A 150 -0.04 -5.98 -10.91
N GLY A 151 -0.40 -5.97 -9.63
CA GLY A 151 -0.74 -4.74 -8.91
C GLY A 151 0.42 -3.76 -8.87
N ALA A 152 1.62 -4.23 -8.54
CA ALA A 152 2.82 -3.39 -8.48
C ALA A 152 3.16 -2.77 -9.85
N PHE A 153 3.11 -3.56 -10.92
CA PHE A 153 3.39 -3.10 -12.28
C PHE A 153 2.36 -2.07 -12.76
N LEU A 154 1.08 -2.40 -12.67
CA LEU A 154 -0.01 -1.51 -13.10
C LEU A 154 -0.06 -0.25 -12.24
N GLY A 155 0.18 -0.36 -10.93
CA GLY A 155 0.19 0.78 -10.01
C GLY A 155 1.25 1.79 -10.38
N ALA A 156 2.50 1.37 -10.55
CA ALA A 156 3.60 2.27 -10.92
C ALA A 156 3.33 2.96 -12.28
N LEU A 157 2.81 2.21 -13.25
CA LEU A 157 2.55 2.73 -14.61
C LEU A 157 1.39 3.73 -14.61
N ILE A 158 0.23 3.34 -14.06
CA ILE A 158 -1.00 4.15 -14.14
C ILE A 158 -0.91 5.36 -13.22
N VAL A 159 -0.48 5.18 -11.98
CA VAL A 159 -0.34 6.27 -11.00
C VAL A 159 0.71 7.27 -11.47
N GLY A 160 1.83 6.81 -12.02
CA GLY A 160 2.84 7.67 -12.60
C GLY A 160 2.32 8.50 -13.77
N ALA A 161 1.53 7.89 -14.67
CA ALA A 161 0.92 8.59 -15.79
C ALA A 161 -0.13 9.62 -15.33
N VAL A 162 -1.00 9.26 -14.37
CA VAL A 162 -2.01 10.18 -13.80
C VAL A 162 -1.33 11.36 -13.10
N ALA A 163 -0.31 11.10 -12.30
CA ALA A 163 0.43 12.16 -11.61
C ALA A 163 1.11 13.11 -12.59
N ALA A 164 1.69 12.60 -13.67
CA ALA A 164 2.34 13.41 -14.69
C ALA A 164 1.37 14.30 -15.47
N GLU A 165 0.15 13.80 -15.74
CA GLU A 165 -0.85 14.50 -16.57
C GLU A 165 -1.68 15.48 -15.73
N TYR A 166 -2.13 15.07 -14.53
CA TYR A 166 -3.10 15.83 -13.73
C TYR A 166 -2.54 16.43 -12.44
N GLY A 167 -1.33 16.02 -12.03
CA GLY A 167 -0.69 16.47 -10.79
C GLY A 167 -0.60 15.36 -9.72
N TRP A 168 0.26 15.60 -8.73
CA TRP A 168 0.61 14.60 -7.72
C TRP A 168 -0.58 14.08 -6.92
N HIS A 169 -1.48 14.98 -6.49
CA HIS A 169 -2.60 14.63 -5.63
C HIS A 169 -3.66 13.75 -6.30
N TYR A 170 -3.73 13.79 -7.64
CA TYR A 170 -4.56 12.85 -8.41
C TYR A 170 -3.91 11.47 -8.56
N GLY A 171 -2.57 11.41 -8.46
CA GLY A 171 -1.83 10.15 -8.45
C GLY A 171 -1.86 9.44 -7.10
N PHE A 172 -1.94 10.17 -5.99
CA PHE A 172 -2.00 9.61 -4.64
C PHE A 172 -3.35 8.99 -4.32
#